data_55b551d4a64a3521a66d74620b74ed01
#
_entry.id   55b551d4a64a3521a66d74620b74ed01
#
_cell.length_a   1.000
_cell.length_b   1.000
_cell.length_c   1.000
_cell.angle_alpha   90.00
_cell.angle_beta   90.00
_cell.angle_gamma   90.00
#
_symmetry.space_group_name_H-M   'P 1'
#
loop_
_entity.id
_entity.type
_entity.pdbx_description
1 polymer ?
#
loop_
_entity_poly.entity_id
_entity_poly.type
_entity_poly.pdbx_seq_one_letter_code
_entity_poly.pdbx_strand_id
1 'polypeptide(L)'
;MIAPIAAAVLAASVTVAPAPAAPKPCKDKIVNVIKAAGWKGKQVRVAYAVSWRESNHQPGESTYPDLGLFQINAPSWQGTRFWPSDPLDALSNAKAAHRLWKYASWRPWGLNHDGTGVDMRDYNWSDWQVQNWVWKPYTVGLARFDALPKACRV
;
A
#
# COMPACT_ATOMS: atom_id res chain seq x y z
N MET A 1 -42.89 -10.17 -71.49
CA MET A 1 -43.25 -10.29 -70.03
C MET A 1 -41.98 -10.54 -69.24
N ILE A 2 -41.55 -9.51 -68.46
CA ILE A 2 -40.33 -9.56 -67.69
C ILE A 2 -40.79 -9.63 -66.23
N ALA A 3 -40.42 -10.76 -65.55
CA ALA A 3 -40.76 -10.92 -64.14
C ALA A 3 -39.74 -10.20 -63.23
N PRO A 4 -40.13 -9.53 -62.13
CA PRO A 4 -39.20 -8.90 -61.23
C PRO A 4 -38.51 -9.90 -60.25
N ILE A 5 -37.20 -9.78 -60.14
CA ILE A 5 -36.37 -10.54 -59.16
C ILE A 5 -36.47 -9.77 -57.83
N ALA A 6 -37.08 -10.38 -56.83
CA ALA A 6 -37.10 -9.84 -55.47
C ALA A 6 -35.77 -10.20 -54.77
N ALA A 7 -34.95 -9.22 -54.41
CA ALA A 7 -33.75 -9.39 -53.58
C ALA A 7 -34.14 -9.42 -52.11
N ALA A 8 -33.97 -10.56 -51.46
CA ALA A 8 -34.13 -10.67 -50.02
C ALA A 8 -32.87 -10.15 -49.29
N VAL A 9 -33.01 -9.07 -48.53
CA VAL A 9 -31.94 -8.53 -47.67
C VAL A 9 -32.00 -9.28 -46.34
N LEU A 10 -31.01 -10.15 -46.10
CA LEU A 10 -30.76 -10.79 -44.77
C LEU A 10 -30.15 -9.75 -43.82
N ALA A 11 -30.90 -9.28 -42.86
CA ALA A 11 -30.39 -8.48 -41.75
C ALA A 11 -29.67 -9.39 -40.75
N ALA A 12 -28.36 -9.32 -40.70
CA ALA A 12 -27.54 -9.99 -39.67
C ALA A 12 -27.65 -9.23 -38.34
N SER A 13 -28.29 -9.82 -37.35
CA SER A 13 -28.35 -9.27 -35.99
C SER A 13 -26.99 -9.45 -35.30
N VAL A 14 -26.26 -8.36 -35.07
CA VAL A 14 -25.02 -8.37 -34.30
C VAL A 14 -25.38 -8.38 -32.79
N THR A 15 -25.25 -9.50 -32.15
CA THR A 15 -25.35 -9.60 -30.69
C THR A 15 -24.09 -9.02 -30.05
N VAL A 16 -24.19 -7.81 -29.48
CA VAL A 16 -23.12 -7.20 -28.71
C VAL A 16 -23.06 -7.91 -27.34
N ALA A 17 -21.91 -8.56 -27.06
CA ALA A 17 -21.67 -9.16 -25.76
C ALA A 17 -21.76 -8.09 -24.65
N PRO A 18 -22.35 -8.41 -23.49
CA PRO A 18 -22.43 -7.45 -22.37
C PRO A 18 -21.03 -7.05 -21.92
N ALA A 19 -20.80 -5.75 -21.69
CA ALA A 19 -19.54 -5.23 -21.20
C ALA A 19 -19.17 -5.90 -19.85
N PRO A 20 -17.89 -6.25 -19.62
CA PRO A 20 -17.46 -6.83 -18.35
C PRO A 20 -17.83 -5.88 -17.19
N ALA A 21 -18.38 -6.47 -16.12
CA ALA A 21 -18.75 -5.71 -14.92
C ALA A 21 -17.54 -4.96 -14.35
N ALA A 22 -17.74 -3.69 -13.97
CA ALA A 22 -16.68 -2.88 -13.39
C ALA A 22 -16.10 -3.58 -12.14
N PRO A 23 -14.78 -3.57 -11.96
CA PRO A 23 -14.13 -4.21 -10.82
C PRO A 23 -14.66 -3.60 -9.52
N LYS A 24 -15.01 -4.45 -8.53
CA LYS A 24 -15.45 -4.01 -7.22
C LYS A 24 -14.35 -3.19 -6.54
N PRO A 25 -14.67 -2.03 -5.90
CA PRO A 25 -13.68 -1.21 -5.22
C PRO A 25 -13.04 -1.95 -4.03
N CYS A 26 -11.79 -1.61 -3.71
CA CYS A 26 -11.13 -2.09 -2.50
C CYS A 26 -11.83 -1.56 -1.25
N LYS A 27 -12.21 -2.46 -0.33
CA LYS A 27 -12.86 -2.10 0.93
C LYS A 27 -11.88 -1.97 2.12
N ASP A 28 -10.62 -2.37 1.94
CA ASP A 28 -9.61 -2.25 3.00
C ASP A 28 -9.25 -0.77 3.21
N LYS A 29 -9.49 -0.29 4.43
CA LYS A 29 -9.27 1.12 4.80
C LYS A 29 -7.80 1.52 4.75
N ILE A 30 -6.90 0.63 5.17
CA ILE A 30 -5.46 0.91 5.22
C ILE A 30 -4.89 0.98 3.81
N VAL A 31 -5.26 0.06 2.91
CA VAL A 31 -4.87 0.13 1.50
C VAL A 31 -5.33 1.45 0.87
N ASN A 32 -6.56 1.89 1.17
CA ASN A 32 -7.09 3.15 0.63
C ASN A 32 -6.32 4.36 1.17
N VAL A 33 -5.96 4.39 2.46
CA VAL A 33 -5.11 5.43 3.07
C VAL A 33 -3.72 5.46 2.41
N ILE A 34 -3.09 4.29 2.26
CA ILE A 34 -1.78 4.16 1.64
C ILE A 34 -1.81 4.69 0.19
N LYS A 35 -2.79 4.27 -0.61
CA LYS A 35 -2.96 4.77 -1.99
C LYS A 35 -3.23 6.28 -2.04
N ALA A 36 -4.08 6.80 -1.15
CA ALA A 36 -4.37 8.23 -1.03
C ALA A 36 -3.14 9.06 -0.59
N ALA A 37 -2.21 8.46 0.15
CA ALA A 37 -0.94 9.08 0.51
C ALA A 37 0.08 9.16 -0.65
N GLY A 38 -0.20 8.48 -1.78
CA GLY A 38 0.61 8.55 -2.99
C GLY A 38 1.39 7.28 -3.36
N TRP A 39 1.28 6.21 -2.58
CA TRP A 39 1.91 4.92 -2.87
C TRP A 39 1.25 4.24 -4.07
N LYS A 40 2.05 3.55 -4.92
CA LYS A 40 1.57 2.91 -6.15
C LYS A 40 2.26 1.57 -6.39
N GLY A 41 1.58 0.68 -7.13
CA GLY A 41 2.12 -0.60 -7.56
C GLY A 41 2.65 -1.45 -6.40
N LYS A 42 3.81 -2.09 -6.56
CA LYS A 42 4.43 -2.96 -5.54
C LYS A 42 4.72 -2.25 -4.21
N GLN A 43 4.85 -0.93 -4.22
CA GLN A 43 5.13 -0.16 -3.01
C GLN A 43 3.95 -0.14 -2.04
N VAL A 44 2.71 -0.25 -2.53
CA VAL A 44 1.52 -0.38 -1.69
C VAL A 44 1.61 -1.62 -0.80
N ARG A 45 2.10 -2.75 -1.34
CA ARG A 45 2.30 -3.99 -0.59
C ARG A 45 3.33 -3.83 0.52
N VAL A 46 4.47 -3.18 0.22
CA VAL A 46 5.52 -2.93 1.21
C VAL A 46 5.03 -1.95 2.28
N ALA A 47 4.39 -0.84 1.89
CA ALA A 47 3.83 0.14 2.83
C ALA A 47 2.77 -0.49 3.76
N TYR A 48 1.92 -1.37 3.24
CA TYR A 48 0.95 -2.11 4.04
C TYR A 48 1.63 -3.01 5.08
N ALA A 49 2.67 -3.73 4.67
CA ALA A 49 3.42 -4.61 5.57
C ALA A 49 4.20 -3.83 6.63
N VAL A 50 4.80 -2.68 6.26
CA VAL A 50 5.46 -1.77 7.20
C VAL A 50 4.45 -1.24 8.22
N SER A 51 3.33 -0.68 7.79
CA SER A 51 2.33 -0.15 8.72
C SER A 51 1.71 -1.24 9.63
N TRP A 52 1.59 -2.48 9.13
CA TRP A 52 1.23 -3.61 9.98
C TRP A 52 2.26 -3.87 11.07
N ARG A 53 3.53 -3.94 10.72
CA ARG A 53 4.61 -4.16 11.68
C ARG A 53 4.71 -3.05 12.71
N GLU A 54 4.59 -1.79 12.27
CA GLU A 54 4.82 -0.63 13.12
C GLU A 54 3.67 -0.41 14.12
N SER A 55 2.43 -0.54 13.70
CA SER A 55 1.27 -0.16 14.53
C SER A 55 0.14 -1.18 14.52
N ASN A 56 0.33 -2.36 13.90
CA ASN A 56 -0.76 -3.31 13.67
C ASN A 56 -1.98 -2.66 12.96
N HIS A 57 -1.70 -1.71 12.06
CA HIS A 57 -2.68 -0.88 11.36
C HIS A 57 -3.53 0.04 12.26
N GLN A 58 -3.00 0.42 13.40
CA GLN A 58 -3.66 1.35 14.34
C GLN A 58 -3.07 2.76 14.17
N PRO A 59 -3.77 3.69 13.49
CA PRO A 59 -3.22 5.02 13.25
C PRO A 59 -3.07 5.86 14.54
N GLY A 60 -3.89 5.58 15.55
CA GLY A 60 -3.81 6.24 16.86
C GLY A 60 -2.71 5.69 17.79
N GLU A 61 -1.87 4.75 17.31
CA GLU A 61 -0.76 4.24 18.11
C GLU A 61 0.24 5.36 18.43
N SER A 62 0.51 5.57 19.71
CA SER A 62 1.30 6.69 20.21
C SER A 62 2.29 6.26 21.30
N THR A 63 3.06 5.23 21.03
CA THR A 63 4.15 4.80 21.92
C THR A 63 5.36 5.68 21.66
N TYR A 64 5.44 6.84 22.41
CA TYR A 64 6.58 7.74 22.27
C TYR A 64 7.92 6.99 22.40
N PRO A 65 8.91 7.22 21.54
CA PRO A 65 9.02 8.36 20.61
C PRO A 65 8.41 8.16 19.22
N ASP A 66 7.77 7.04 18.94
CA ASP A 66 7.27 6.66 17.62
C ASP A 66 5.74 6.85 17.56
N LEU A 67 5.23 7.49 16.51
CA LEU A 67 3.84 7.92 16.45
C LEU A 67 3.13 7.50 15.16
N GLY A 68 1.89 7.04 15.33
CA GLY A 68 0.92 6.84 14.27
C GLY A 68 1.12 5.58 13.43
N LEU A 69 0.43 5.51 12.31
CA LEU A 69 0.33 4.32 11.45
C LEU A 69 1.69 3.73 11.02
N PHE A 70 2.67 4.58 10.74
CA PHE A 70 4.02 4.21 10.31
C PHE A 70 5.08 4.43 11.39
N GLN A 71 4.68 4.71 12.64
CA GLN A 71 5.56 4.93 13.79
C GLN A 71 6.72 5.89 13.47
N ILE A 72 6.36 7.12 13.07
CA ILE A 72 7.35 8.14 12.72
C ILE A 72 8.00 8.67 13.98
N ASN A 73 9.31 8.52 14.09
CA ASN A 73 10.11 8.87 15.26
C ASN A 73 10.18 10.39 15.47
N ALA A 74 9.63 10.89 16.58
CA ALA A 74 9.56 12.31 16.88
C ALA A 74 10.94 12.97 17.05
N PRO A 75 11.89 12.43 17.84
CA PRO A 75 13.22 13.01 17.97
C PRO A 75 13.96 13.17 16.64
N SER A 76 13.74 12.29 15.69
CA SER A 76 14.43 12.31 14.40
C SER A 76 13.79 13.27 13.39
N TRP A 77 12.47 13.44 13.44
CA TRP A 77 11.73 14.08 12.33
C TRP A 77 10.88 15.28 12.73
N GLN A 78 10.55 15.48 14.02
CA GLN A 78 9.79 16.63 14.47
C GLN A 78 10.52 17.94 14.11
N GLY A 79 9.76 18.92 13.60
CA GLY A 79 10.34 20.19 13.13
C GLY A 79 10.93 20.15 11.72
N THR A 80 10.96 18.98 11.06
CA THR A 80 11.39 18.84 9.66
C THR A 80 10.19 18.82 8.70
N ARG A 81 10.46 18.97 7.39
CA ARG A 81 9.45 18.83 6.33
C ARG A 81 8.82 17.42 6.26
N PHE A 82 9.40 16.44 6.93
CA PHE A 82 8.92 15.06 6.93
C PHE A 82 7.93 14.79 8.05
N TRP A 83 7.84 15.68 9.03
CA TRP A 83 6.89 15.53 10.13
C TRP A 83 5.44 15.61 9.63
N PRO A 84 4.52 14.73 10.07
CA PRO A 84 3.11 14.83 9.74
C PRO A 84 2.46 16.04 10.40
N SER A 85 1.49 16.67 9.76
CA SER A 85 0.70 17.76 10.35
C SER A 85 -0.12 17.28 11.55
N ASP A 86 -0.58 16.04 11.50
CA ASP A 86 -1.18 15.30 12.60
C ASP A 86 -0.58 13.90 12.62
N PRO A 87 0.27 13.55 13.59
CA PRO A 87 0.94 12.26 13.63
C PRO A 87 0.00 11.08 13.91
N LEU A 88 -1.18 11.31 14.49
CA LEU A 88 -2.15 10.26 14.80
C LEU A 88 -3.27 10.15 13.76
N ASP A 89 -3.36 11.09 12.81
CA ASP A 89 -4.23 10.93 11.64
C ASP A 89 -3.60 9.98 10.62
N ALA A 90 -4.34 8.96 10.21
CA ALA A 90 -3.85 7.90 9.32
C ALA A 90 -3.29 8.44 8.00
N LEU A 91 -3.99 9.38 7.37
CA LEU A 91 -3.59 9.92 6.06
C LEU A 91 -2.42 10.89 6.19
N SER A 92 -2.41 11.74 7.21
CA SER A 92 -1.32 12.67 7.51
C SER A 92 -0.02 11.90 7.76
N ASN A 93 -0.07 10.87 8.60
CA ASN A 93 1.05 10.00 8.92
C ASN A 93 1.54 9.24 7.69
N ALA A 94 0.64 8.62 6.90
CA ALA A 94 1.01 7.93 5.66
C ALA A 94 1.62 8.85 4.60
N LYS A 95 1.15 10.11 4.47
CA LYS A 95 1.78 11.11 3.58
C LYS A 95 3.18 11.48 4.04
N ALA A 96 3.41 11.61 5.33
CA ALA A 96 4.74 11.85 5.89
C ALA A 96 5.67 10.67 5.63
N ALA A 97 5.21 9.44 5.90
CA ALA A 97 5.93 8.22 5.58
C ALA A 97 6.29 8.12 4.08
N HIS A 98 5.37 8.48 3.19
CA HIS A 98 5.64 8.51 1.75
C HIS A 98 6.72 9.55 1.37
N ARG A 99 6.76 10.73 2.02
CA ARG A 99 7.84 11.70 1.83
C ARG A 99 9.19 11.17 2.32
N LEU A 100 9.20 10.52 3.49
CA LEU A 100 10.39 9.86 4.05
C LEU A 100 10.90 8.75 3.13
N TRP A 101 10.01 7.91 2.63
CA TRP A 101 10.36 6.87 1.67
C TRP A 101 10.99 7.45 0.39
N LYS A 102 10.47 8.54 -0.16
CA LYS A 102 11.08 9.22 -1.32
C LYS A 102 12.48 9.77 -1.03
N TYR A 103 12.76 10.13 0.20
CA TYR A 103 14.05 10.67 0.63
C TYR A 103 15.07 9.58 0.94
N ALA A 104 14.68 8.56 1.71
CA ALA A 104 15.59 7.56 2.28
C ALA A 104 15.19 6.11 1.94
N SER A 105 14.23 5.92 1.01
CA SER A 105 13.65 4.60 0.71
C SER A 105 13.06 3.95 1.97
N TRP A 106 13.20 2.64 2.13
CA TRP A 106 12.66 1.90 3.29
C TRP A 106 13.62 1.85 4.49
N ARG A 107 14.78 2.49 4.40
CA ARG A 107 15.79 2.52 5.48
C ARG A 107 15.28 3.01 6.84
N PRO A 108 14.42 4.06 6.92
CA PRO A 108 13.85 4.48 8.22
C PRO A 108 13.12 3.37 8.95
N TRP A 109 12.72 2.33 8.24
CA TRP A 109 12.05 1.15 8.78
C TRP A 109 12.94 -0.10 8.77
N GLY A 110 14.25 0.04 8.65
CA GLY A 110 15.20 -1.07 8.71
C GLY A 110 15.09 -2.07 7.55
N LEU A 111 14.54 -1.64 6.40
CA LEU A 111 14.47 -2.48 5.20
C LEU A 111 15.44 -1.97 4.13
N ASN A 112 15.86 -2.88 3.25
CA ASN A 112 16.65 -2.52 2.08
C ASN A 112 15.86 -1.62 1.12
N HIS A 113 16.54 -1.09 0.10
CA HIS A 113 16.00 -0.08 -0.81
C HIS A 113 14.68 -0.48 -1.48
N ASP A 114 14.49 -1.73 -1.82
CA ASP A 114 13.30 -2.24 -2.52
C ASP A 114 12.24 -2.87 -1.60
N GLY A 115 12.52 -2.98 -0.30
CA GLY A 115 11.65 -3.57 0.69
C GLY A 115 11.59 -5.11 0.63
N THR A 116 12.54 -5.76 -0.03
CA THR A 116 12.57 -7.25 -0.14
C THR A 116 13.37 -7.92 0.96
N GLY A 117 14.10 -7.18 1.76
CA GLY A 117 14.93 -7.70 2.83
C GLY A 117 15.17 -6.66 3.92
N VAL A 118 15.90 -7.06 4.96
CA VAL A 118 16.27 -6.22 6.08
C VAL A 118 17.60 -5.53 5.79
N ASP A 119 17.71 -4.24 6.12
CA ASP A 119 18.95 -3.47 6.14
C ASP A 119 19.06 -2.75 7.49
N MET A 120 19.75 -3.36 8.42
CA MET A 120 19.94 -2.88 9.79
C MET A 120 21.35 -2.34 10.05
N ARG A 121 22.08 -1.95 9.01
CA ARG A 121 23.48 -1.46 9.13
C ARG A 121 23.63 -0.26 10.07
N ASP A 122 22.59 0.55 10.17
CA ASP A 122 22.57 1.74 11.03
C ASP A 122 22.02 1.45 12.44
N TYR A 123 21.71 0.17 12.75
CA TYR A 123 21.12 -0.26 14.03
C TYR A 123 22.03 -1.28 14.71
N ASN A 124 22.29 -1.04 15.99
CA ASN A 124 23.08 -1.99 16.81
C ASN A 124 22.16 -3.05 17.44
N TRP A 125 21.48 -3.84 16.59
CA TRP A 125 20.57 -4.89 17.01
C TRP A 125 21.16 -6.28 16.77
N SER A 126 20.86 -7.20 17.67
CA SER A 126 21.22 -8.60 17.49
C SER A 126 20.39 -9.26 16.39
N ASP A 127 20.91 -10.34 15.78
CA ASP A 127 20.17 -11.12 14.77
C ASP A 127 18.80 -11.58 15.27
N TRP A 128 18.69 -11.92 16.56
CA TRP A 128 17.43 -12.30 17.18
C TRP A 128 16.41 -11.15 17.18
N GLN A 129 16.83 -9.91 17.51
CA GLN A 129 15.97 -8.72 17.48
C GLN A 129 15.53 -8.42 16.06
N VAL A 130 16.46 -8.42 15.10
CA VAL A 130 16.16 -8.21 13.68
C VAL A 130 15.14 -9.24 13.19
N GLN A 131 15.35 -10.51 13.52
CA GLN A 131 14.47 -11.59 13.09
C GLN A 131 13.07 -11.50 13.71
N ASN A 132 12.95 -11.19 15.00
CA ASN A 132 11.68 -11.27 15.71
C ASN A 132 10.92 -9.95 15.75
N TRP A 133 11.61 -8.79 15.70
CA TRP A 133 10.97 -7.47 15.80
C TRP A 133 10.83 -6.78 14.44
N VAL A 134 11.63 -7.17 13.44
CA VAL A 134 11.58 -6.57 12.10
C VAL A 134 11.02 -7.56 11.08
N TRP A 135 11.74 -8.67 10.85
CA TRP A 135 11.45 -9.55 9.72
C TRP A 135 10.14 -10.33 9.86
N LYS A 136 9.95 -11.03 10.98
CA LYS A 136 8.72 -11.83 11.19
C LYS A 136 7.44 -10.99 11.11
N PRO A 137 7.29 -9.87 11.87
CA PRO A 137 6.09 -9.05 11.77
C PRO A 137 5.89 -8.46 10.38
N TYR A 138 6.97 -8.08 9.69
CA TYR A 138 6.92 -7.59 8.33
C TYR A 138 6.40 -8.65 7.35
N THR A 139 6.90 -9.89 7.42
CA THR A 139 6.45 -10.99 6.57
C THR A 139 4.99 -11.37 6.82
N VAL A 140 4.52 -11.26 8.06
CA VAL A 140 3.09 -11.39 8.39
C VAL A 140 2.27 -10.31 7.67
N GLY A 141 2.73 -9.07 7.68
CA GLY A 141 2.08 -7.96 6.96
C GLY A 141 2.02 -8.20 5.45
N LEU A 142 3.10 -8.72 4.85
CA LEU A 142 3.11 -9.11 3.43
C LEU A 142 2.07 -10.19 3.12
N ALA A 143 2.01 -11.25 3.94
CA ALA A 143 1.04 -12.33 3.77
C ALA A 143 -0.41 -11.84 3.91
N ARG A 144 -0.67 -10.90 4.84
CA ARG A 144 -1.98 -10.28 5.00
C ARG A 144 -2.38 -9.48 3.76
N PHE A 145 -1.47 -8.70 3.18
CA PHE A 145 -1.74 -7.99 1.93
C PHE A 145 -2.05 -8.96 0.79
N ASP A 146 -1.28 -10.02 0.67
CA ASP A 146 -1.45 -11.02 -0.40
C ASP A 146 -2.78 -11.80 -0.27
N ALA A 147 -3.34 -11.87 0.94
CA ALA A 147 -4.66 -12.45 1.18
C ALA A 147 -5.83 -11.50 0.87
N LEU A 148 -5.57 -10.21 0.62
CA LEU A 148 -6.62 -9.24 0.28
C LEU A 148 -7.26 -9.57 -1.08
N PRO A 149 -8.52 -9.13 -1.33
CA PRO A 149 -9.15 -9.20 -2.63
C PRO A 149 -8.30 -8.55 -3.74
N LYS A 150 -8.33 -9.10 -4.96
CA LYS A 150 -7.57 -8.59 -6.12
C LYS A 150 -7.73 -7.08 -6.31
N ALA A 151 -8.94 -6.54 -6.10
CA ALA A 151 -9.22 -5.10 -6.19
C ALA A 151 -8.37 -4.22 -5.24
N CYS A 152 -7.84 -4.78 -4.15
CA CYS A 152 -6.98 -4.06 -3.22
C CYS A 152 -5.49 -4.10 -3.64
N ARG A 153 -5.10 -5.11 -4.40
CA ARG A 153 -3.70 -5.41 -4.75
C ARG A 153 -3.23 -4.80 -6.07
N VAL A 154 -4.11 -4.07 -6.77
CA VAL A 154 -3.84 -3.39 -8.05
C VAL A 154 -3.62 -1.89 -7.84
#